data_e5f5841ea1abd9ef83450879a24c0663
#
_entry.id   e5f5841ea1abd9ef83450879a24c0663
#
_cell.length_a   1.000
_cell.length_b   1.000
_cell.length_c   1.000
_cell.angle_alpha   90.00
_cell.angle_beta   90.00
_cell.angle_gamma   90.00
#
_symmetry.space_group_name_H-M   'P 1'
#
loop_
_entity.id
_entity.type
_entity.pdbx_description
1 polymer ?
#
loop_
_entity_poly.entity_id
_entity_poly.type
_entity_poly.pdbx_seq_one_letter_code
_entity_poly.pdbx_strand_id
1 'polypeptide(L)'
;MKKNILDHHSLFIQKHRNDKTVIIGDFQMLLGHGLVSWRSMPLKSYFGVTNSALRTGRGVQPFRSGHESWSYRGLAWSQKLFGGEISGAVSKRWVDGTLTSMGINLSESGMHISDHQIENKSNILESVFITNWRSDKEKLNYGFILGKGTWID
;
A
#
# COMPACT_ATOMS: atom_id res chain seq x y z
N MET A 1 -6.89 10.12 -31.51
CA MET A 1 -6.35 9.73 -30.20
C MET A 1 -7.39 10.06 -29.12
N LYS A 2 -8.12 9.07 -28.57
CA LYS A 2 -9.06 9.30 -27.46
C LYS A 2 -8.23 9.42 -26.19
N LYS A 3 -8.10 10.61 -25.68
CA LYS A 3 -7.48 10.87 -24.39
C LYS A 3 -8.44 10.36 -23.31
N ASN A 4 -8.15 9.21 -22.70
CA ASN A 4 -8.87 8.77 -21.52
C ASN A 4 -8.50 9.73 -20.38
N ILE A 5 -9.45 10.52 -19.94
CA ILE A 5 -9.26 11.57 -18.91
C ILE A 5 -9.18 10.96 -17.51
N LEU A 6 -9.50 9.67 -17.35
CA LEU A 6 -9.50 8.96 -16.06
C LEU A 6 -8.52 7.78 -16.14
N ASP A 7 -7.28 8.03 -15.77
CA ASP A 7 -6.26 6.98 -15.74
C ASP A 7 -6.33 6.10 -14.49
N HIS A 8 -6.79 6.64 -13.36
CA HIS A 8 -6.93 5.87 -12.11
C HIS A 8 -8.17 6.29 -11.32
N HIS A 9 -8.91 5.31 -10.80
CA HIS A 9 -10.02 5.55 -9.89
C HIS A 9 -9.74 4.81 -8.58
N SER A 10 -9.90 5.50 -7.47
CA SER A 10 -9.88 4.89 -6.15
C SER A 10 -11.32 4.68 -5.66
N LEU A 11 -11.67 3.44 -5.38
CA LEU A 11 -12.96 3.06 -4.82
C LEU A 11 -12.75 2.15 -3.61
N PHE A 12 -13.43 2.47 -2.51
CA PHE A 12 -13.40 1.63 -1.32
C PHE A 12 -14.74 1.66 -0.58
N ILE A 13 -14.99 0.59 0.16
CA ILE A 13 -16.05 0.49 1.17
C ILE A 13 -15.37 0.20 2.49
N GLN A 14 -15.62 1.04 3.49
CA GLN A 14 -15.09 0.87 4.84
C GLN A 14 -16.23 0.63 5.83
N LYS A 15 -16.08 -0.41 6.66
CA LYS A 15 -16.94 -0.62 7.82
C LYS A 15 -16.08 -0.58 9.08
N HIS A 16 -16.47 0.30 9.98
CA HIS A 16 -15.88 0.37 11.31
C HIS A 16 -16.93 0.01 12.35
N ARG A 17 -16.62 -0.93 13.24
CA ARG A 17 -17.50 -1.32 14.35
C ARG A 17 -16.66 -1.71 15.55
N ASN A 18 -16.85 -0.99 16.66
CA ASN A 18 -16.03 -1.12 17.87
C ASN A 18 -14.53 -1.04 17.49
N ASP A 19 -13.75 -2.03 17.89
CA ASP A 19 -12.30 -2.13 17.63
C ASP A 19 -11.94 -2.84 16.32
N LYS A 20 -12.90 -3.00 15.40
CA LYS A 20 -12.73 -3.70 14.12
C LYS A 20 -12.90 -2.73 12.97
N THR A 21 -11.99 -2.79 12.02
CA THR A 21 -12.07 -2.08 10.74
C THR A 21 -11.91 -3.08 9.61
N VAL A 22 -12.78 -2.99 8.63
CA VAL A 22 -12.69 -3.75 7.38
C VAL A 22 -12.78 -2.78 6.22
N ILE A 23 -11.88 -2.92 5.26
CA ILE A 23 -11.86 -2.13 4.03
C ILE A 23 -11.85 -3.09 2.84
N ILE A 24 -12.73 -2.85 1.89
CA ILE A 24 -12.80 -3.57 0.61
C ILE A 24 -12.59 -2.54 -0.49
N GLY A 25 -11.72 -2.84 -1.45
CA GLY A 25 -11.36 -1.93 -2.53
C GLY A 25 -9.95 -1.38 -2.37
N ASP A 26 -9.78 -0.08 -2.56
CA ASP A 26 -8.46 0.56 -2.50
C ASP A 26 -8.10 0.99 -1.08
N PHE A 27 -6.95 0.51 -0.60
CA PHE A 27 -6.45 0.80 0.74
C PHE A 27 -4.94 0.99 0.75
N GLN A 28 -4.43 1.49 1.86
CA GLN A 28 -3.00 1.57 2.18
C GLN A 28 -2.72 0.95 3.54
N MET A 29 -1.55 0.37 3.69
CA MET A 29 -1.05 -0.13 4.98
C MET A 29 0.21 0.66 5.36
N LEU A 30 0.12 1.37 6.47
CA LEU A 30 1.20 2.18 7.02
C LEU A 30 1.66 1.50 8.31
N LEU A 31 2.56 0.53 8.19
CA LEU A 31 2.94 -0.37 9.28
C LEU A 31 4.31 -0.02 9.84
N GLY A 32 4.41 -0.02 11.17
CA GLY A 32 5.65 0.21 11.89
C GLY A 32 6.32 1.53 11.51
N HIS A 33 7.60 1.47 11.20
CA HIS A 33 8.41 2.61 10.75
C HIS A 33 8.56 2.69 9.22
N GLY A 34 7.80 1.88 8.48
CA GLY A 34 7.78 1.93 7.01
C GLY A 34 8.83 1.08 6.30
N LEU A 35 9.47 0.15 7.00
CA LEU A 35 10.50 -0.71 6.40
C LEU A 35 9.93 -1.81 5.50
N VAL A 36 8.75 -2.34 5.83
CA VAL A 36 8.14 -3.45 5.09
C VAL A 36 6.98 -2.98 4.23
N SER A 37 6.10 -2.14 4.77
CA SER A 37 4.93 -1.66 4.06
C SER A 37 4.69 -0.19 4.38
N TRP A 38 5.00 0.65 3.40
CA TRP A 38 4.72 2.08 3.47
C TRP A 38 4.47 2.63 2.07
N ARG A 39 3.26 2.48 1.59
CA ARG A 39 2.85 3.11 0.33
C ARG A 39 2.11 4.40 0.65
N SER A 40 2.83 5.49 0.68
CA SER A 40 2.31 6.84 0.91
C SER A 40 3.23 7.85 0.23
N MET A 41 2.69 9.03 -0.04
CA MET A 41 3.47 10.13 -0.59
C MET A 41 4.74 10.37 0.22
N PRO A 42 5.93 10.37 -0.41
CA PRO A 42 7.16 10.77 0.25
C PRO A 42 7.10 12.28 0.49
N LEU A 43 6.50 12.68 1.62
CA LEU A 43 6.61 14.07 2.05
C LEU A 43 8.08 14.34 2.34
N LYS A 44 8.72 15.11 1.49
CA LYS A 44 10.01 15.70 1.81
C LYS A 44 9.79 16.60 3.02
N SER A 45 10.21 16.12 4.19
CA SER A 45 10.09 16.90 5.41
C SER A 45 11.06 18.09 5.33
N TYR A 46 10.53 19.28 5.23
CA TYR A 46 11.29 20.52 5.44
C TYR A 46 11.74 20.71 6.90
N PHE A 47 11.23 19.87 7.81
CA PHE A 47 11.42 20.00 9.27
C PHE A 47 12.54 19.13 9.85
N GLY A 48 13.55 18.77 9.06
CA GLY A 48 14.74 18.08 9.55
C GLY A 48 14.69 16.55 9.42
N VAL A 49 15.88 15.96 9.36
CA VAL A 49 16.10 14.53 9.12
C VAL A 49 15.51 13.66 10.23
N THR A 50 15.52 14.13 11.48
CA THR A 50 15.01 13.40 12.65
C THR A 50 13.49 13.15 12.61
N ASN A 51 12.70 14.12 12.15
CA ASN A 51 11.25 13.96 12.08
C ASN A 51 10.80 13.02 10.94
N SER A 52 11.60 12.89 9.88
CA SER A 52 11.32 11.95 8.80
C SER A 52 11.67 10.51 9.19
N ALA A 53 12.59 10.31 10.14
CA ALA A 53 12.97 8.99 10.64
C ALA A 53 11.96 8.42 11.67
N LEU A 54 11.20 9.27 12.36
CA LEU A 54 10.21 8.88 13.37
C LEU A 54 8.82 8.71 12.75
N ARG A 55 8.70 7.89 11.72
CA ARG A 55 7.40 7.56 11.15
C ARG A 55 6.63 6.62 12.08
N THR A 56 5.42 7.01 12.45
CA THR A 56 4.51 6.15 13.22
C THR A 56 3.48 5.54 12.27
N GLY A 57 3.41 4.22 12.25
CA GLY A 57 2.43 3.50 11.45
C GLY A 57 1.00 3.82 11.88
N ARG A 58 0.15 4.14 10.93
CA ARG A 58 -1.29 4.41 11.14
C ARG A 58 -2.18 3.20 10.88
N GLY A 59 -1.56 2.02 10.67
CA GLY A 59 -2.29 0.79 10.38
C GLY A 59 -2.94 0.79 8.99
N VAL A 60 -4.11 0.17 8.92
CA VAL A 60 -4.91 0.06 7.70
C VAL A 60 -5.75 1.32 7.51
N GLN A 61 -5.62 1.95 6.34
CA GLN A 61 -6.34 3.18 5.99
C GLN A 61 -6.96 3.06 4.59
N PRO A 62 -8.14 3.64 4.34
CA PRO A 62 -8.68 3.72 3.00
C PRO A 62 -7.79 4.62 2.12
N PHE A 63 -7.61 4.24 0.86
CA PHE A 63 -6.84 5.04 -0.07
C PHE A 63 -7.75 6.09 -0.73
N ARG A 64 -7.33 7.35 -0.70
CA ARG A 64 -8.12 8.51 -1.17
C ARG A 64 -7.35 9.40 -2.15
N SER A 65 -6.30 8.87 -2.77
CA SER A 65 -5.47 9.64 -3.71
C SER A 65 -5.62 9.10 -5.13
N GLY A 66 -5.29 9.93 -6.12
CA GLY A 66 -5.23 9.55 -7.52
C GLY A 66 -3.93 8.85 -7.95
N HIS A 67 -2.99 8.60 -7.04
CA HIS A 67 -1.74 7.91 -7.36
C HIS A 67 -1.90 6.39 -7.32
N GLU A 68 -1.87 5.75 -8.46
CA GLU A 68 -2.07 4.32 -8.62
C GLU A 68 -1.03 3.47 -7.85
N SER A 69 0.24 3.86 -7.92
CA SER A 69 1.35 3.09 -7.34
C SER A 69 1.31 2.97 -5.81
N TRP A 70 0.56 3.82 -5.11
CA TRP A 70 0.56 3.88 -3.64
C TRP A 70 -0.59 3.16 -2.95
N SER A 71 -1.50 2.57 -3.71
CA SER A 71 -2.61 1.79 -3.18
C SER A 71 -2.35 0.30 -3.26
N TYR A 72 -3.02 -0.44 -2.42
CA TYR A 72 -3.34 -1.85 -2.59
C TYR A 72 -4.80 -1.96 -2.98
N ARG A 73 -5.18 -3.02 -3.71
CA ARG A 73 -6.57 -3.29 -4.08
C ARG A 73 -6.98 -4.68 -3.64
N GLY A 74 -8.02 -4.78 -2.84
CA GLY A 74 -8.50 -6.05 -2.29
C GLY A 74 -9.23 -5.90 -0.98
N LEU A 75 -8.80 -6.66 0.04
CA LEU A 75 -9.40 -6.66 1.36
C LEU A 75 -8.34 -6.39 2.42
N ALA A 76 -8.65 -5.48 3.33
CA ALA A 76 -7.83 -5.23 4.50
C ALA A 76 -8.70 -5.18 5.76
N TRP A 77 -8.14 -5.60 6.89
CA TRP A 77 -8.81 -5.60 8.16
C TRP A 77 -7.85 -5.28 9.29
N SER A 78 -8.37 -4.73 10.36
CA SER A 78 -7.67 -4.57 11.64
C SER A 78 -8.62 -4.79 12.80
N GLN A 79 -8.08 -5.26 13.92
CA GLN A 79 -8.81 -5.50 15.15
C GLN A 79 -7.89 -5.38 16.36
N LYS A 80 -8.37 -4.74 17.43
CA LYS A 80 -7.71 -4.81 18.73
C LYS A 80 -7.94 -6.18 19.35
N LEU A 81 -6.85 -6.87 19.68
CA LEU A 81 -6.88 -8.22 20.25
C LEU A 81 -5.55 -8.51 20.97
N PHE A 82 -5.62 -9.30 22.05
CA PHE A 82 -4.44 -9.72 22.83
C PHE A 82 -3.54 -8.57 23.33
N GLY A 83 -4.15 -7.46 23.77
CA GLY A 83 -3.42 -6.30 24.27
C GLY A 83 -2.60 -5.56 23.20
N GLY A 84 -3.06 -5.63 21.96
CA GLY A 84 -2.48 -4.98 20.82
C GLY A 84 -3.46 -4.87 19.66
N GLU A 85 -2.97 -4.47 18.51
CA GLU A 85 -3.72 -4.41 17.26
C GLU A 85 -3.15 -5.46 16.28
N ILE A 86 -4.02 -6.35 15.81
CA ILE A 86 -3.72 -7.24 14.70
C ILE A 86 -4.35 -6.67 13.43
N SER A 87 -3.61 -6.68 12.35
CA SER A 87 -4.10 -6.25 11.04
C SER A 87 -3.59 -7.16 9.94
N GLY A 88 -4.35 -7.26 8.86
CA GLY A 88 -3.99 -8.06 7.71
C GLY A 88 -4.59 -7.52 6.44
N ALA A 89 -3.99 -7.90 5.32
CA ALA A 89 -4.50 -7.55 4.00
C ALA A 89 -4.12 -8.58 2.95
N VAL A 90 -5.02 -8.71 1.99
CA VAL A 90 -4.80 -9.44 0.73
C VAL A 90 -5.08 -8.47 -0.41
N SER A 91 -4.12 -8.31 -1.29
CA SER A 91 -4.22 -7.45 -2.46
C SER A 91 -3.88 -8.21 -3.72
N LYS A 92 -4.66 -7.95 -4.78
CA LYS A 92 -4.37 -8.44 -6.12
C LYS A 92 -4.70 -7.33 -7.11
N ARG A 93 -3.70 -6.88 -7.86
CA ARG A 93 -3.87 -5.80 -8.83
C ARG A 93 -2.89 -5.92 -9.98
N TRP A 94 -3.25 -5.34 -11.10
CA TRP A 94 -2.35 -5.13 -12.22
C TRP A 94 -1.52 -3.87 -11.98
N VAL A 95 -0.24 -3.92 -12.25
CA VAL A 95 0.70 -2.81 -12.12
C VAL A 95 1.49 -2.63 -13.40
N ASP A 96 1.94 -1.42 -13.62
CA ASP A 96 2.79 -1.09 -14.75
C ASP A 96 4.23 -1.51 -14.46
N GLY A 97 4.83 -2.22 -15.37
CA GLY A 97 6.21 -2.64 -15.20
C GLY A 97 6.84 -3.20 -16.46
N THR A 98 8.15 -3.31 -16.43
CA THR A 98 8.96 -3.88 -17.50
C THR A 98 9.73 -5.08 -16.97
N LEU A 99 9.60 -6.21 -17.66
CA LEU A 99 10.43 -7.37 -17.39
C LEU A 99 11.81 -7.15 -18.02
N THR A 100 12.83 -7.30 -17.20
CA THR A 100 14.23 -7.23 -17.60
C THR A 100 14.90 -8.54 -17.22
N SER A 101 15.94 -8.94 -17.92
CA SER A 101 16.73 -10.14 -17.61
C SER A 101 17.26 -10.19 -16.16
N MET A 102 17.33 -9.06 -15.48
CA MET A 102 17.75 -8.93 -14.08
C MET A 102 16.57 -8.85 -13.08
N GLY A 103 15.31 -8.84 -13.55
CA GLY A 103 14.13 -8.74 -12.69
C GLY A 103 13.04 -7.83 -13.22
N ILE A 104 12.11 -7.49 -12.35
CA ILE A 104 10.94 -6.65 -12.65
C ILE A 104 11.24 -5.22 -12.25
N ASN A 105 11.11 -4.28 -13.19
CA ASN A 105 11.17 -2.85 -12.92
C ASN A 105 9.75 -2.28 -12.95
N LEU A 106 9.22 -1.94 -11.77
CA LEU A 106 7.89 -1.36 -11.61
C LEU A 106 7.93 0.14 -11.94
N SER A 107 6.99 0.61 -12.75
CA SER A 107 6.84 2.04 -13.05
C SER A 107 6.07 2.73 -11.92
N GLU A 108 6.68 3.74 -11.30
CA GLU A 108 6.03 4.52 -10.24
C GLU A 108 5.28 5.75 -10.77
N SER A 109 5.51 6.12 -12.02
CA SER A 109 5.05 7.42 -12.52
C SER A 109 3.56 7.49 -12.85
N GLY A 110 2.90 6.37 -13.17
CA GLY A 110 1.50 6.35 -13.60
C GLY A 110 1.22 7.24 -14.84
N MET A 111 2.26 7.78 -15.46
CA MET A 111 2.15 8.63 -16.64
C MET A 111 2.36 7.80 -17.91
N HIS A 112 1.36 7.80 -18.79
CA HIS A 112 1.40 7.10 -20.07
C HIS A 112 1.53 8.11 -21.23
N ILE A 113 2.70 8.75 -21.32
CA ILE A 113 2.95 9.82 -22.30
C ILE A 113 3.66 9.28 -23.56
N SER A 114 4.50 8.27 -23.42
CA SER A 114 5.23 7.64 -24.52
C SER A 114 4.63 6.32 -24.95
N ASP A 115 4.81 5.92 -26.21
CA ASP A 115 4.31 4.66 -26.76
C ASP A 115 4.83 3.46 -25.96
N HIS A 116 6.09 3.49 -25.53
CA HIS A 116 6.70 2.47 -24.67
C HIS A 116 6.05 2.36 -23.28
N GLN A 117 5.54 3.46 -22.72
CA GLN A 117 4.82 3.47 -21.43
C GLN A 117 3.40 2.91 -21.60
N ILE A 118 2.79 3.08 -22.78
CA ILE A 118 1.48 2.54 -23.09
C ILE A 118 1.54 1.02 -23.26
N GLU A 119 2.59 0.48 -23.86
CA GLU A 119 2.80 -0.96 -24.04
C GLU A 119 3.01 -1.70 -22.70
N ASN A 120 3.63 -1.05 -21.72
CA ASN A 120 3.92 -1.61 -20.40
C ASN A 120 2.82 -1.34 -19.36
N LYS A 121 1.64 -0.88 -19.80
CA LYS A 121 0.51 -0.60 -18.93
C LYS A 121 -0.15 -1.89 -18.47
N SER A 122 -0.29 -2.05 -17.13
CA SER A 122 -1.06 -3.14 -16.51
C SER A 122 -0.67 -4.54 -16.98
N ASN A 123 0.62 -4.78 -17.19
CA ASN A 123 1.11 -6.06 -17.71
C ASN A 123 1.64 -7.01 -16.63
N ILE A 124 1.78 -6.55 -15.37
CA ILE A 124 2.27 -7.36 -14.28
C ILE A 124 1.20 -7.52 -13.20
N LEU A 125 0.87 -8.75 -12.85
CA LEU A 125 -0.05 -9.07 -11.78
C LEU A 125 0.69 -9.09 -10.44
N GLU A 126 0.45 -8.10 -9.59
CA GLU A 126 0.96 -8.06 -8.22
C GLU A 126 -0.04 -8.72 -7.26
N SER A 127 0.41 -9.70 -6.51
CA SER A 127 -0.35 -10.31 -5.42
C SER A 127 0.43 -10.12 -4.12
N VAL A 128 -0.20 -9.53 -3.11
CA VAL A 128 0.43 -9.21 -1.83
C VAL A 128 -0.41 -9.74 -0.69
N PHE A 129 0.23 -10.42 0.25
CA PHE A 129 -0.32 -10.79 1.55
C PHE A 129 0.52 -10.13 2.63
N ILE A 130 -0.12 -9.43 3.55
CA ILE A 130 0.56 -8.80 4.70
C ILE A 130 -0.26 -9.10 5.95
N THR A 131 0.43 -9.45 7.03
CA THR A 131 -0.13 -9.49 8.38
C THR A 131 0.79 -8.77 9.34
N ASN A 132 0.21 -8.14 10.34
CA ASN A 132 0.92 -7.36 11.35
C ASN A 132 0.24 -7.51 12.70
N TRP A 133 1.04 -7.60 13.74
CA TRP A 133 0.59 -7.42 15.10
C TRP A 133 1.48 -6.37 15.79
N ARG A 134 0.86 -5.47 16.55
CA ARG A 134 1.53 -4.39 17.27
C ARG A 134 1.00 -4.32 18.69
N SER A 135 1.88 -4.28 19.67
CA SER A 135 1.54 -4.04 21.07
C SER A 135 0.93 -2.66 21.26
N ASP A 136 -0.04 -2.55 22.17
CA ASP A 136 -0.70 -1.29 22.56
C ASP A 136 -0.18 -0.75 23.92
N LYS A 137 1.00 -1.21 24.38
CA LYS A 137 1.56 -0.80 25.66
C LYS A 137 2.28 0.54 25.56
N GLU A 138 1.94 1.49 26.43
CA GLU A 138 2.46 2.87 26.42
C GLU A 138 3.98 2.96 26.59
N LYS A 139 4.58 2.07 27.38
CA LYS A 139 6.02 2.14 27.72
C LYS A 139 6.93 1.40 26.74
N LEU A 140 6.43 0.38 26.06
CA LEU A 140 7.22 -0.44 25.15
C LEU A 140 6.35 -0.91 23.98
N ASN A 141 6.57 -0.31 22.82
CA ASN A 141 5.91 -0.73 21.58
C ASN A 141 6.79 -1.77 20.87
N TYR A 142 6.24 -2.96 20.68
CA TYR A 142 6.85 -4.01 19.88
C TYR A 142 5.79 -4.66 19.00
N GLY A 143 6.23 -5.24 17.92
CA GLY A 143 5.34 -5.91 16.98
C GLY A 143 6.12 -6.65 15.92
N PHE A 144 5.43 -7.38 15.10
CA PHE A 144 6.00 -8.07 13.95
C PHE A 144 5.15 -7.84 12.70
N ILE A 145 5.79 -7.88 11.55
CA ILE A 145 5.16 -7.77 10.25
C ILE A 145 5.65 -8.95 9.42
N LEU A 146 4.71 -9.69 8.85
CA LEU A 146 4.98 -10.73 7.87
C LEU A 146 4.31 -10.34 6.56
N GLY A 147 5.03 -10.44 5.46
CA GLY A 147 4.49 -10.12 4.14
C GLY A 147 5.08 -11.03 3.07
N LYS A 148 4.26 -11.33 2.07
CA LYS A 148 4.66 -12.03 0.84
C LYS A 148 4.10 -11.27 -0.35
N GLY A 149 4.97 -10.90 -1.27
CA GLY A 149 4.60 -10.36 -2.57
C GLY A 149 4.97 -11.35 -3.67
N THR A 150 4.11 -11.49 -4.66
CA THR A 150 4.39 -12.26 -5.88
C THR A 150 3.97 -11.42 -7.08
N TRP A 151 4.77 -11.48 -8.14
CA TRP A 151 4.55 -10.80 -9.41
C TRP A 151 4.56 -11.84 -10.50
N ILE A 152 3.55 -11.81 -11.35
CA ILE A 152 3.35 -12.75 -12.44
C ILE A 152 3.08 -11.94 -13.71
N ASP A 153 3.74 -12.32 -14.78
CA ASP A 153 3.56 -11.82 -16.13
C ASP A 153 2.36 -12.49 -16.81
#